data_109d480ff8296fe64b22ce18e8c5daf4
#
_entry.id   109d480ff8296fe64b22ce18e8c5daf4
#
_cell.length_a   1.000
_cell.length_b   1.000
_cell.length_c   1.000
_cell.angle_alpha   90.00
_cell.angle_beta   90.00
_cell.angle_gamma   90.00
#
_symmetry.space_group_name_H-M   'P 1'
#
loop_
_entity.id
_entity.type
_entity.pdbx_description
1 polymer ?
#
loop_
_entity_poly.entity_id
_entity_poly.type
_entity_poly.pdbx_seq_one_letter_code
_entity_poly.pdbx_strand_id
1 'polypeptide(L)'
;MKKRFIFTKKNRGKTENVGYLDFEVKDEEQTSCSLYFYGDIVSEQWISDWDEESKCPADIADFLNQLEGYEDIDIYFNSGGGDVFAGLAIYNQLKRYSGHKVGYVDGMAASIASVIMFACDELHFATGAQAMIHKPLCRAFGNADDLQEAIKQLDLCEDSIVDVYMQHTLEGVTRDEIKDLMRQETWFNAEMMQQYFDVQIEEKAAVAACASDYFDKYNNLPESLAKKEKTKGIVNAVIEELENRNGESEKQRIEAEKAGILEDLYQYGT
;
A
#
# COMPACT_ATOMS: atom_id res chain seq x y z
N MET A 1 -9.42 -22.84 10.76
CA MET A 1 -9.74 -22.06 12.01
C MET A 1 -9.30 -20.63 11.76
N LYS A 2 -10.20 -19.65 11.85
CA LYS A 2 -9.81 -18.22 11.74
C LYS A 2 -9.28 -17.77 13.09
N LYS A 3 -8.06 -17.30 13.15
CA LYS A 3 -7.51 -16.57 14.30
C LYS A 3 -7.30 -15.13 13.86
N ARG A 4 -7.82 -14.20 14.64
CA ARG A 4 -7.58 -12.78 14.43
C ARG A 4 -6.62 -12.31 15.52
N PHE A 5 -5.48 -11.78 15.11
CA PHE A 5 -4.58 -11.07 16.01
C PHE A 5 -5.04 -9.62 16.06
N ILE A 6 -5.44 -9.17 17.23
CA ILE A 6 -5.87 -7.79 17.46
C ILE A 6 -4.69 -7.06 18.07
N PHE A 7 -4.19 -6.05 17.38
CA PHE A 7 -3.21 -5.14 17.94
C PHE A 7 -3.94 -4.17 18.87
N THR A 8 -3.44 -4.01 20.09
CA THR A 8 -4.06 -3.13 21.08
C THR A 8 -3.06 -2.08 21.54
N LYS A 9 -3.49 -0.81 21.58
CA LYS A 9 -2.74 0.30 22.13
C LYS A 9 -3.35 0.72 23.47
N LYS A 10 -2.51 0.98 24.48
CA LYS A 10 -2.94 1.64 25.71
C LYS A 10 -2.88 3.15 25.54
N ASN A 11 -4.04 3.78 25.37
CA ASN A 11 -4.17 5.23 25.33
C ASN A 11 -4.90 5.71 26.58
N ARG A 12 -4.25 6.57 27.41
CA ARG A 12 -4.81 7.14 28.68
C ARG A 12 -5.49 6.13 29.58
N GLY A 13 -4.93 4.92 29.70
CA GLY A 13 -5.45 3.86 30.55
C GLY A 13 -6.58 3.01 29.96
N LYS A 14 -6.99 3.27 28.72
CA LYS A 14 -7.90 2.42 27.94
C LYS A 14 -7.11 1.60 26.94
N THR A 15 -7.46 0.33 26.77
CA THR A 15 -6.94 -0.52 25.71
C THR A 15 -7.87 -0.34 24.51
N GLU A 16 -7.34 0.19 23.41
CA GLU A 16 -8.05 0.39 22.16
C GLU A 16 -7.49 -0.60 21.12
N ASN A 17 -8.35 -1.17 20.29
CA ASN A 17 -7.92 -1.98 19.17
C ASN A 17 -7.44 -1.03 18.07
N VAL A 18 -6.21 -1.21 17.59
CA VAL A 18 -5.56 -0.35 16.59
C VAL A 18 -5.23 -1.06 15.29
N GLY A 19 -5.73 -2.28 15.12
CA GLY A 19 -5.59 -3.06 13.90
C GLY A 19 -5.78 -4.55 14.14
N TYR A 20 -5.91 -5.30 13.09
CA TYR A 20 -5.95 -6.75 13.17
C TYR A 20 -5.23 -7.37 11.97
N LEU A 21 -4.69 -8.55 12.20
CA LEU A 21 -4.17 -9.43 11.17
C LEU A 21 -5.07 -10.66 11.17
N ASP A 22 -5.80 -10.86 10.08
CA ASP A 22 -6.60 -12.07 9.93
C ASP A 22 -5.72 -13.23 9.51
N PHE A 23 -5.75 -14.25 10.30
CA PHE A 23 -5.00 -15.46 10.17
C PHE A 23 -5.99 -16.60 9.92
N GLU A 24 -5.97 -17.16 8.74
CA GLU A 24 -6.83 -18.30 8.40
C GLU A 24 -5.97 -19.56 8.28
N VAL A 25 -6.08 -20.46 9.25
CA VAL A 25 -5.62 -21.83 9.08
C VAL A 25 -6.65 -22.54 8.22
N LYS A 26 -6.30 -22.78 6.96
CA LYS A 26 -7.21 -23.38 5.97
C LYS A 26 -7.48 -24.86 6.22
N ASP A 27 -6.58 -25.55 6.93
CA ASP A 27 -6.76 -26.96 7.28
C ASP A 27 -5.99 -27.33 8.56
N GLU A 28 -6.42 -28.34 9.31
CA GLU A 28 -5.69 -28.80 10.53
C GLU A 28 -4.35 -29.49 10.17
N GLU A 29 -4.13 -29.82 8.90
CA GLU A 29 -2.91 -30.44 8.36
C GLU A 29 -2.08 -29.49 7.45
N GLN A 30 -2.62 -28.33 7.03
CA GLN A 30 -1.91 -27.33 6.21
C GLN A 30 -1.66 -26.05 6.99
N THR A 31 -0.39 -25.75 7.16
CA THR A 31 0.14 -24.60 7.87
C THR A 31 0.28 -23.38 6.96
N SER A 32 -0.79 -22.92 6.30
CA SER A 32 -0.77 -21.70 5.50
C SER A 32 -1.41 -20.52 6.24
N CYS A 33 -0.87 -19.34 6.03
CA CYS A 33 -1.39 -18.09 6.59
C CYS A 33 -1.48 -17.01 5.51
N SER A 34 -2.23 -15.96 5.78
CA SER A 34 -2.42 -14.84 4.85
C SER A 34 -1.97 -13.54 5.46
N LEU A 35 -1.26 -12.72 4.66
CA LEU A 35 -0.82 -11.38 4.98
C LEU A 35 -1.39 -10.40 3.95
N TYR A 36 -1.94 -9.26 4.39
CA TYR A 36 -2.58 -8.28 3.52
C TYR A 36 -1.83 -6.93 3.56
N PHE A 37 -1.41 -6.47 2.38
CA PHE A 37 -0.91 -5.12 2.14
C PHE A 37 -1.98 -4.34 1.37
N TYR A 38 -2.99 -3.82 2.10
CA TYR A 38 -4.16 -3.13 1.51
C TYR A 38 -4.17 -1.64 1.75
N GLY A 39 -3.15 -1.09 2.36
CA GLY A 39 -2.98 0.33 2.61
C GLY A 39 -1.60 0.82 2.24
N ASP A 40 -1.21 1.97 2.77
CA ASP A 40 0.07 2.58 2.52
C ASP A 40 1.20 1.89 3.31
N ILE A 41 2.42 1.98 2.77
CA ILE A 41 3.65 1.53 3.44
C ILE A 41 4.22 2.72 4.21
N VAL A 42 4.30 2.59 5.53
CA VAL A 42 4.69 3.67 6.43
C VAL A 42 5.94 3.31 7.22
N SER A 43 6.73 4.32 7.61
CA SER A 43 7.98 4.11 8.36
C SER A 43 7.74 3.94 9.86
N GLU A 44 6.68 4.55 10.39
CA GLU A 44 6.43 4.64 11.82
C GLU A 44 5.19 3.86 12.25
N GLN A 45 5.35 3.05 13.28
CA GLN A 45 4.29 2.19 13.81
C GLN A 45 3.05 2.95 14.27
N TRP A 46 3.21 4.20 14.77
CA TRP A 46 2.06 4.98 15.20
C TRP A 46 1.12 5.35 14.04
N ILE A 47 1.62 5.38 12.79
CA ILE A 47 0.79 5.62 11.59
C ILE A 47 -0.01 4.36 11.29
N SER A 48 0.63 3.17 11.29
CA SER A 48 -0.09 1.90 11.09
C SER A 48 -1.06 1.58 12.23
N ASP A 49 -0.81 2.12 13.43
CA ASP A 49 -1.72 2.03 14.58
C ASP A 49 -3.01 2.86 14.37
N TRP A 50 -2.98 3.88 13.51
CA TRP A 50 -4.13 4.76 13.20
C TRP A 50 -4.93 4.27 12.01
N ASP A 51 -4.24 3.75 11.02
CA ASP A 51 -4.81 3.22 9.79
C ASP A 51 -4.55 1.73 9.70
N GLU A 52 -5.60 0.95 9.93
CA GLU A 52 -5.54 -0.51 9.99
C GLU A 52 -5.05 -1.16 8.67
N GLU A 53 -5.17 -0.45 7.54
CA GLU A 53 -4.74 -0.95 6.23
C GLU A 53 -3.24 -0.68 5.99
N SER A 54 -2.66 0.39 6.54
CA SER A 54 -1.23 0.72 6.41
C SER A 54 -0.35 -0.27 7.17
N LYS A 55 0.85 -0.51 6.64
CA LYS A 55 1.81 -1.46 7.22
C LYS A 55 3.19 -0.84 7.39
N CYS A 56 3.81 -1.09 8.55
CA CYS A 56 5.19 -0.72 8.82
C CYS A 56 6.09 -1.95 9.00
N PRO A 57 7.44 -1.80 9.00
CA PRO A 57 8.34 -2.94 9.18
C PRO A 57 8.16 -3.69 10.49
N ALA A 58 7.73 -3.03 11.57
CA ALA A 58 7.48 -3.67 12.86
C ALA A 58 6.29 -4.63 12.79
N ASP A 59 5.19 -4.25 12.09
CA ASP A 59 4.03 -5.12 11.90
C ASP A 59 4.42 -6.43 11.21
N ILE A 60 5.30 -6.34 10.20
CA ILE A 60 5.77 -7.50 9.44
C ILE A 60 6.72 -8.36 10.29
N ALA A 61 7.61 -7.75 11.08
CA ALA A 61 8.46 -8.49 12.00
C ALA A 61 7.61 -9.26 13.04
N ASP A 62 6.61 -8.61 13.62
CA ASP A 62 5.71 -9.22 14.60
C ASP A 62 4.88 -10.36 13.97
N PHE A 63 4.41 -10.16 12.73
CA PHE A 63 3.73 -11.20 11.96
C PHE A 63 4.65 -12.42 11.75
N LEU A 64 5.83 -12.22 11.19
CA LEU A 64 6.76 -13.32 10.90
C LEU A 64 7.22 -14.06 12.16
N ASN A 65 7.39 -13.36 13.30
CA ASN A 65 7.73 -13.97 14.58
C ASN A 65 6.63 -14.90 15.12
N GLN A 66 5.37 -14.69 14.69
CA GLN A 66 4.23 -15.52 15.11
C GLN A 66 4.01 -16.73 14.20
N LEU A 67 4.73 -16.81 13.06
CA LEU A 67 4.60 -17.88 12.08
C LEU A 67 5.49 -19.10 12.37
N GLU A 68 5.99 -19.26 13.59
CA GLU A 68 6.82 -20.42 13.93
C GLU A 68 6.04 -21.71 13.65
N GLY A 69 6.55 -22.50 12.68
CA GLY A 69 5.94 -23.76 12.24
C GLY A 69 5.00 -23.66 11.02
N TYR A 70 4.84 -22.50 10.41
CA TYR A 70 4.13 -22.36 9.13
C TYR A 70 5.11 -22.43 7.96
N GLU A 71 4.70 -23.17 6.90
CA GLU A 71 5.55 -23.38 5.72
C GLU A 71 5.18 -22.46 4.57
N ASP A 72 3.89 -22.06 4.46
CA ASP A 72 3.37 -21.27 3.35
C ASP A 72 2.71 -19.96 3.81
N ILE A 73 2.94 -18.89 3.06
CA ILE A 73 2.31 -17.59 3.25
C ILE A 73 1.66 -17.13 1.94
N ASP A 74 0.35 -16.87 1.97
CA ASP A 74 -0.34 -16.13 0.91
C ASP A 74 -0.27 -14.62 1.22
N ILE A 75 0.27 -13.82 0.30
CA ILE A 75 0.44 -12.38 0.48
C ILE A 75 -0.40 -11.63 -0.54
N TYR A 76 -1.33 -10.81 -0.08
CA TYR A 76 -2.28 -10.08 -0.92
C TYR A 76 -1.90 -8.61 -0.98
N PHE A 77 -1.88 -8.04 -2.20
CA PHE A 77 -1.48 -6.66 -2.46
C PHE A 77 -2.62 -5.84 -3.05
N ASN A 78 -2.90 -4.70 -2.41
CA ASN A 78 -3.74 -3.64 -2.92
C ASN A 78 -3.27 -2.31 -2.32
N SER A 79 -2.06 -1.88 -2.70
CA SER A 79 -1.33 -0.78 -2.07
C SER A 79 -0.83 0.21 -3.10
N GLY A 80 -0.99 1.50 -2.79
CA GLY A 80 -0.41 2.61 -3.55
C GLY A 80 1.08 2.83 -3.31
N GLY A 81 1.70 2.09 -2.40
CA GLY A 81 3.11 2.24 -2.04
C GLY A 81 3.34 3.02 -0.77
N GLY A 82 4.41 3.84 -0.70
CA GLY A 82 4.71 4.60 0.51
C GLY A 82 6.19 4.89 0.74
N ASP A 83 6.65 4.75 1.99
CA ASP A 83 8.03 5.00 2.39
C ASP A 83 8.99 3.96 1.82
N VAL A 84 10.02 4.42 1.11
CA VAL A 84 10.99 3.55 0.41
C VAL A 84 11.78 2.69 1.37
N PHE A 85 12.27 3.26 2.47
CA PHE A 85 13.11 2.51 3.42
C PHE A 85 12.30 1.49 4.22
N ALA A 86 11.08 1.85 4.58
CA ALA A 86 10.14 0.92 5.19
C ALA A 86 9.86 -0.27 4.26
N GLY A 87 9.56 0.00 2.99
CA GLY A 87 9.30 -1.04 2.01
C GLY A 87 10.49 -1.95 1.72
N LEU A 88 11.71 -1.39 1.61
CA LEU A 88 12.93 -2.19 1.47
C LEU A 88 13.19 -3.06 2.72
N ALA A 89 12.90 -2.54 3.91
CA ALA A 89 13.01 -3.31 5.15
C ALA A 89 12.02 -4.48 5.17
N ILE A 90 10.76 -4.23 4.77
CA ILE A 90 9.72 -5.25 4.65
C ILE A 90 10.12 -6.31 3.61
N TYR A 91 10.54 -5.89 2.41
CA TYR A 91 11.04 -6.79 1.37
C TYR A 91 12.12 -7.73 1.94
N ASN A 92 13.12 -7.18 2.61
CA ASN A 92 14.21 -7.97 3.18
C ASN A 92 13.77 -8.88 4.33
N GLN A 93 12.77 -8.50 5.11
CA GLN A 93 12.19 -9.36 6.16
C GLN A 93 11.50 -10.58 5.52
N LEU A 94 10.65 -10.36 4.52
CA LEU A 94 9.97 -11.41 3.79
C LEU A 94 10.95 -12.34 3.04
N LYS A 95 12.00 -11.78 2.42
CA LYS A 95 13.05 -12.59 1.75
C LYS A 95 13.85 -13.47 2.71
N ARG A 96 14.02 -13.06 3.96
CA ARG A 96 14.70 -13.89 4.98
C ARG A 96 13.82 -15.01 5.53
N TYR A 97 12.52 -14.88 5.40
CA TYR A 97 11.61 -15.94 5.82
C TYR A 97 11.73 -17.14 4.88
N SER A 98 11.94 -18.33 5.45
CA SER A 98 12.27 -19.55 4.68
C SER A 98 11.05 -20.26 4.11
N GLY A 99 9.83 -19.94 4.58
CA GLY A 99 8.59 -20.51 4.06
C GLY A 99 8.29 -20.03 2.65
N HIS A 100 7.52 -20.82 1.91
CA HIS A 100 7.09 -20.48 0.55
C HIS A 100 6.06 -19.34 0.59
N LYS A 101 6.23 -18.34 -0.28
CA LYS A 101 5.42 -17.14 -0.35
C LYS A 101 4.76 -17.00 -1.71
N VAL A 102 3.43 -17.00 -1.74
CA VAL A 102 2.65 -16.74 -2.96
C VAL A 102 2.02 -15.36 -2.84
N GLY A 103 2.34 -14.47 -3.78
CA GLY A 103 1.83 -13.12 -3.83
C GLY A 103 0.66 -12.99 -4.80
N TYR A 104 -0.40 -12.33 -4.37
CA TYR A 104 -1.60 -12.04 -5.16
C TYR A 104 -1.80 -10.54 -5.27
N VAL A 105 -1.74 -9.98 -6.47
CA VAL A 105 -2.07 -8.58 -6.70
C VAL A 105 -3.56 -8.48 -7.03
N ASP A 106 -4.38 -8.12 -6.04
CA ASP A 106 -5.84 -8.08 -6.17
C ASP A 106 -6.33 -6.83 -6.91
N GLY A 107 -5.76 -5.67 -6.60
CA GLY A 107 -6.09 -4.41 -7.24
C GLY A 107 -4.86 -3.71 -7.77
N MET A 108 -3.92 -3.39 -6.89
CA MET A 108 -2.67 -2.77 -7.32
C MET A 108 -1.48 -3.10 -6.41
N ALA A 109 -0.29 -3.02 -7.02
CA ALA A 109 1.00 -2.95 -6.32
C ALA A 109 1.81 -1.80 -6.93
N ALA A 110 1.69 -0.59 -6.37
CA ALA A 110 2.32 0.59 -6.93
C ALA A 110 3.54 1.04 -6.11
N SER A 111 4.50 1.70 -6.78
CA SER A 111 5.69 2.27 -6.15
C SER A 111 6.44 1.22 -5.30
N ILE A 112 6.73 1.50 -4.04
CA ILE A 112 7.47 0.57 -3.17
C ILE A 112 6.70 -0.73 -2.88
N ALA A 113 5.36 -0.77 -3.01
CA ALA A 113 4.60 -2.01 -2.92
C ALA A 113 4.94 -2.97 -4.06
N SER A 114 5.28 -2.46 -5.26
CA SER A 114 5.77 -3.28 -6.37
C SER A 114 7.15 -3.89 -6.11
N VAL A 115 7.95 -3.31 -5.23
CA VAL A 115 9.21 -3.91 -4.76
C VAL A 115 8.92 -5.01 -3.75
N ILE A 116 8.00 -4.76 -2.81
CA ILE A 116 7.66 -5.73 -1.76
C ILE A 116 7.09 -7.02 -2.36
N MET A 117 6.24 -6.93 -3.41
CA MET A 117 5.65 -8.12 -4.02
C MET A 117 6.72 -9.10 -4.55
N PHE A 118 7.88 -8.62 -4.99
CA PHE A 118 8.99 -9.46 -5.43
C PHE A 118 9.73 -10.18 -4.28
N ALA A 119 9.30 -10.01 -3.03
CA ALA A 119 9.71 -10.91 -1.97
C ALA A 119 9.04 -12.28 -2.03
N CYS A 120 7.94 -12.42 -2.78
CA CYS A 120 7.24 -13.67 -3.00
C CYS A 120 8.02 -14.57 -3.96
N ASP A 121 7.79 -15.88 -3.83
CA ASP A 121 8.40 -16.90 -4.67
C ASP A 121 7.57 -17.12 -5.95
N GLU A 122 6.25 -16.86 -5.87
CA GLU A 122 5.33 -16.82 -7.00
C GLU A 122 4.47 -15.57 -6.95
N LEU A 123 4.14 -14.99 -8.11
CA LEU A 123 3.30 -13.79 -8.23
C LEU A 123 2.13 -14.00 -9.17
N HIS A 124 0.94 -13.73 -8.68
CA HIS A 124 -0.33 -13.83 -9.39
C HIS A 124 -1.00 -12.47 -9.50
N PHE A 125 -1.39 -12.09 -10.71
CA PHE A 125 -2.14 -10.87 -10.97
C PHE A 125 -3.60 -11.20 -11.24
N ALA A 126 -4.48 -10.63 -10.45
CA ALA A 126 -5.92 -10.69 -10.67
C ALA A 126 -6.31 -9.99 -11.97
N THR A 127 -7.42 -10.41 -12.57
CA THR A 127 -7.98 -9.72 -13.75
C THR A 127 -8.22 -8.24 -13.44
N GLY A 128 -7.55 -7.36 -14.18
CA GLY A 128 -7.64 -5.90 -14.01
C GLY A 128 -6.71 -5.31 -12.95
N ALA A 129 -5.93 -6.14 -12.26
CA ALA A 129 -4.90 -5.66 -11.35
C ALA A 129 -3.78 -4.94 -12.11
N GLN A 130 -3.14 -3.99 -11.43
CA GLN A 130 -2.10 -3.14 -11.99
C GLN A 130 -0.87 -3.13 -11.07
N ALA A 131 0.30 -2.94 -11.68
CA ALA A 131 1.51 -2.56 -10.97
C ALA A 131 2.01 -1.21 -11.49
N MET A 132 2.77 -0.48 -10.67
CA MET A 132 3.43 0.74 -11.11
C MET A 132 4.83 0.83 -10.55
N ILE A 133 5.76 1.17 -11.45
CA ILE A 133 7.14 1.47 -11.05
C ILE A 133 7.51 2.90 -11.44
N HIS A 134 8.20 3.58 -10.54
CA HIS A 134 8.69 4.93 -10.77
C HIS A 134 9.96 5.21 -9.96
N LYS A 135 10.60 6.34 -10.25
CA LYS A 135 11.76 6.81 -9.47
C LYS A 135 11.36 7.21 -8.05
N PRO A 136 12.23 6.98 -7.06
CA PRO A 136 11.97 7.45 -5.70
C PRO A 136 11.83 8.97 -5.67
N LEU A 137 10.95 9.46 -4.81
CA LEU A 137 10.66 10.88 -4.62
C LEU A 137 11.06 11.32 -3.22
N CYS A 138 11.56 12.54 -3.06
CA CYS A 138 11.72 13.16 -1.76
C CYS A 138 11.31 14.64 -1.79
N ARG A 139 11.10 15.20 -0.61
CA ARG A 139 11.06 16.66 -0.42
C ARG A 139 12.38 17.08 0.19
N ALA A 140 13.11 17.99 -0.46
CA ALA A 140 14.36 18.51 0.03
C ALA A 140 14.29 20.03 0.13
N PHE A 141 14.88 20.58 1.19
CA PHE A 141 15.02 21.99 1.41
C PHE A 141 16.42 22.27 1.97
N GLY A 142 17.07 23.30 1.46
CA GLY A 142 18.42 23.65 1.89
C GLY A 142 19.17 24.50 0.87
N ASN A 143 20.46 24.63 1.04
CA ASN A 143 21.37 25.26 0.09
C ASN A 143 21.77 24.29 -1.05
N ALA A 144 22.65 24.73 -1.96
CA ALA A 144 23.05 23.92 -3.11
C ALA A 144 23.71 22.58 -2.73
N ASP A 145 24.51 22.57 -1.66
CA ASP A 145 25.18 21.35 -1.18
C ASP A 145 24.16 20.37 -0.59
N ASP A 146 23.18 20.86 0.18
CA ASP A 146 22.11 20.04 0.74
C ASP A 146 21.26 19.39 -0.36
N LEU A 147 20.94 20.15 -1.42
CA LEU A 147 20.19 19.63 -2.57
C LEU A 147 20.99 18.61 -3.38
N GLN A 148 22.30 18.83 -3.54
CA GLN A 148 23.17 17.84 -4.19
C GLN A 148 23.27 16.55 -3.40
N GLU A 149 23.30 16.62 -2.06
CA GLU A 149 23.28 15.42 -1.23
C GLU A 149 21.95 14.68 -1.33
N ALA A 150 20.82 15.39 -1.36
CA ALA A 150 19.50 14.78 -1.58
C ALA A 150 19.43 14.06 -2.93
N ILE A 151 20.02 14.61 -4.00
CA ILE A 151 20.10 13.95 -5.31
C ILE A 151 20.88 12.63 -5.20
N LYS A 152 22.06 12.63 -4.54
CA LYS A 152 22.84 11.40 -4.35
C LYS A 152 22.08 10.33 -3.58
N GLN A 153 21.32 10.72 -2.55
CA GLN A 153 20.49 9.78 -1.80
C GLN A 153 19.37 9.18 -2.65
N LEU A 154 18.73 9.98 -3.52
CA LEU A 154 17.74 9.48 -4.47
C LEU A 154 18.35 8.51 -5.47
N ASP A 155 19.54 8.80 -6.00
CA ASP A 155 20.24 7.90 -6.93
C ASP A 155 20.59 6.56 -6.25
N LEU A 156 21.05 6.57 -4.99
CA LEU A 156 21.30 5.35 -4.21
C LEU A 156 20.02 4.54 -3.96
N CYS A 157 18.92 5.23 -3.64
CA CYS A 157 17.62 4.58 -3.47
C CYS A 157 17.13 3.96 -4.80
N GLU A 158 17.25 4.70 -5.92
CA GLU A 158 16.92 4.18 -7.26
C GLU A 158 17.72 2.92 -7.57
N ASP A 159 19.03 2.94 -7.38
CA ASP A 159 19.90 1.79 -7.62
C ASP A 159 19.50 0.58 -6.77
N SER A 160 19.17 0.79 -5.50
CA SER A 160 18.72 -0.28 -4.59
C SER A 160 17.40 -0.90 -5.04
N ILE A 161 16.44 -0.07 -5.51
CA ILE A 161 15.16 -0.53 -6.06
C ILE A 161 15.38 -1.31 -7.36
N VAL A 162 16.21 -0.78 -8.26
CA VAL A 162 16.56 -1.45 -9.53
C VAL A 162 17.25 -2.78 -9.29
N ASP A 163 18.12 -2.88 -8.27
CA ASP A 163 18.76 -4.15 -7.91
C ASP A 163 17.75 -5.22 -7.50
N VAL A 164 16.66 -4.84 -6.84
CA VAL A 164 15.57 -5.77 -6.54
C VAL A 164 14.86 -6.18 -7.83
N TYR A 165 14.45 -5.25 -8.68
CA TYR A 165 13.76 -5.59 -9.92
C TYR A 165 14.60 -6.52 -10.81
N MET A 166 15.89 -6.23 -10.98
CA MET A 166 16.81 -7.04 -11.80
C MET A 166 16.96 -8.49 -11.35
N GLN A 167 16.68 -8.79 -10.08
CA GLN A 167 16.68 -10.17 -9.58
C GLN A 167 15.47 -10.97 -10.06
N HIS A 168 14.44 -10.29 -10.58
CA HIS A 168 13.16 -10.89 -10.95
C HIS A 168 12.77 -10.65 -12.41
N THR A 169 13.63 -9.97 -13.18
CA THR A 169 13.41 -9.75 -14.62
C THR A 169 13.64 -11.03 -15.43
N LEU A 170 12.93 -11.12 -16.54
CA LEU A 170 13.16 -12.14 -17.56
C LEU A 170 14.54 -11.96 -18.21
N GLU A 171 15.06 -13.05 -18.78
CA GLU A 171 16.32 -13.04 -19.52
C GLU A 171 16.26 -12.03 -20.68
N GLY A 172 17.27 -11.19 -20.78
CA GLY A 172 17.38 -10.17 -21.83
C GLY A 172 16.88 -8.79 -21.44
N VAL A 173 16.11 -8.64 -20.36
CA VAL A 173 15.73 -7.32 -19.81
C VAL A 173 16.94 -6.66 -19.19
N THR A 174 17.21 -5.42 -19.57
CA THR A 174 18.38 -4.67 -19.12
C THR A 174 18.07 -3.72 -17.97
N ARG A 175 19.09 -3.39 -17.18
CA ARG A 175 19.00 -2.39 -16.11
C ARG A 175 18.53 -1.02 -16.63
N ASP A 176 19.00 -0.63 -17.81
CA ASP A 176 18.65 0.65 -18.44
C ASP A 176 17.17 0.68 -18.85
N GLU A 177 16.61 -0.43 -19.34
CA GLU A 177 15.18 -0.55 -19.64
C GLU A 177 14.34 -0.38 -18.36
N ILE A 178 14.71 -1.03 -17.27
CA ILE A 178 14.01 -0.86 -15.98
C ILE A 178 14.10 0.60 -15.50
N LYS A 179 15.27 1.24 -15.59
CA LYS A 179 15.42 2.66 -15.24
C LYS A 179 14.60 3.58 -16.13
N ASP A 180 14.46 3.26 -17.40
CA ASP A 180 13.62 4.03 -18.34
C ASP A 180 12.14 3.87 -18.03
N LEU A 181 11.68 2.67 -17.72
CA LEU A 181 10.31 2.42 -17.26
C LEU A 181 10.01 3.19 -15.96
N MET A 182 10.94 3.18 -15.00
CA MET A 182 10.81 3.95 -13.75
C MET A 182 10.76 5.46 -14.01
N ARG A 183 11.59 5.98 -14.93
CA ARG A 183 11.61 7.41 -15.31
C ARG A 183 10.29 7.85 -15.92
N GLN A 184 9.61 6.96 -16.65
CA GLN A 184 8.34 7.22 -17.29
C GLN A 184 7.14 7.06 -16.35
N GLU A 185 7.35 6.61 -15.10
CA GLU A 185 6.27 6.25 -14.18
C GLU A 185 5.30 5.28 -14.88
N THR A 186 5.80 4.06 -15.11
CA THR A 186 5.09 3.09 -15.95
C THR A 186 4.06 2.30 -15.15
N TRP A 187 2.83 2.36 -15.63
CA TRP A 187 1.73 1.53 -15.15
C TRP A 187 1.60 0.29 -16.04
N PHE A 188 1.54 -0.88 -15.42
CA PHE A 188 1.44 -2.18 -16.06
C PHE A 188 0.09 -2.81 -15.75
N ASN A 189 -0.53 -3.41 -16.74
CA ASN A 189 -1.47 -4.51 -16.52
C ASN A 189 -0.69 -5.84 -16.44
N ALA A 190 -1.38 -6.95 -16.19
CA ALA A 190 -0.75 -8.24 -16.02
C ALA A 190 0.04 -8.69 -17.28
N GLU A 191 -0.52 -8.47 -18.49
CA GLU A 191 0.12 -8.85 -19.76
C GLU A 191 1.39 -8.02 -20.03
N MET A 192 1.40 -6.75 -19.65
CA MET A 192 2.60 -5.91 -19.74
C MET A 192 3.66 -6.35 -18.74
N MET A 193 3.26 -6.74 -17.51
CA MET A 193 4.20 -7.27 -16.51
C MET A 193 4.92 -8.52 -17.02
N GLN A 194 4.21 -9.42 -17.70
CA GLN A 194 4.80 -10.64 -18.28
C GLN A 194 5.86 -10.40 -19.34
N GLN A 195 5.98 -9.18 -19.88
CA GLN A 195 7.04 -8.85 -20.83
C GLN A 195 8.39 -8.62 -20.14
N TYR A 196 8.38 -8.32 -18.85
CA TYR A 196 9.57 -7.96 -18.09
C TYR A 196 9.84 -8.89 -16.89
N PHE A 197 8.79 -9.50 -16.32
CA PHE A 197 8.86 -10.25 -15.07
C PHE A 197 8.10 -11.57 -15.16
N ASP A 198 8.55 -12.56 -14.38
CA ASP A 198 7.85 -13.84 -14.26
C ASP A 198 6.64 -13.69 -13.34
N VAL A 199 5.47 -13.47 -13.93
CA VAL A 199 4.19 -13.33 -13.22
C VAL A 199 3.10 -14.16 -13.89
N GLN A 200 2.14 -14.64 -13.11
CA GLN A 200 0.99 -15.41 -13.56
C GLN A 200 -0.26 -14.53 -13.59
N ILE A 201 -1.17 -14.82 -14.51
CA ILE A 201 -2.45 -14.12 -14.63
C ILE A 201 -3.55 -15.03 -14.14
N GLU A 202 -4.36 -14.54 -13.19
CA GLU A 202 -5.55 -15.26 -12.73
C GLU A 202 -6.81 -14.82 -13.50
N GLU A 203 -7.57 -15.83 -13.98
CA GLU A 203 -8.83 -15.55 -14.69
C GLU A 203 -9.98 -15.14 -13.76
N LYS A 204 -9.85 -15.38 -12.45
CA LYS A 204 -10.90 -15.15 -11.45
C LYS A 204 -10.40 -14.25 -10.33
N ALA A 205 -10.74 -12.97 -10.37
CA ALA A 205 -10.54 -12.12 -9.22
C ALA A 205 -11.58 -11.00 -9.11
N ALA A 206 -11.88 -10.64 -7.88
CA ALA A 206 -12.60 -9.41 -7.58
C ALA A 206 -11.57 -8.29 -7.43
N VAL A 207 -11.69 -7.23 -8.22
CA VAL A 207 -10.87 -6.03 -8.05
C VAL A 207 -11.37 -5.30 -6.80
N ALA A 208 -10.53 -5.20 -5.78
CA ALA A 208 -10.80 -4.39 -4.59
C ALA A 208 -10.55 -2.90 -4.90
N ALA A 209 -11.39 -2.01 -4.38
CA ALA A 209 -11.10 -0.58 -4.43
C ALA A 209 -9.82 -0.29 -3.63
N CYS A 210 -8.93 0.53 -4.17
CA CYS A 210 -7.74 1.01 -3.48
C CYS A 210 -7.85 2.51 -3.25
N ALA A 211 -7.47 2.97 -2.08
CA ALA A 211 -7.24 4.37 -1.77
C ALA A 211 -5.81 4.51 -1.24
N SER A 212 -5.13 5.60 -1.58
CA SER A 212 -3.78 5.88 -1.10
C SER A 212 -3.56 7.38 -1.03
N ASP A 213 -2.86 7.84 -0.01
CA ASP A 213 -2.42 9.23 0.12
C ASP A 213 -1.26 9.58 -0.83
N TYR A 214 -0.70 8.56 -1.48
CA TYR A 214 0.39 8.73 -2.45
C TYR A 214 -0.10 9.00 -3.88
N PHE A 215 -1.38 8.81 -4.20
CA PHE A 215 -1.93 9.03 -5.55
C PHE A 215 -1.70 10.46 -6.07
N ASP A 216 -1.78 11.46 -5.20
CA ASP A 216 -1.53 12.87 -5.57
C ASP A 216 -0.06 13.15 -5.93
N LYS A 217 0.85 12.20 -5.70
CA LYS A 217 2.27 12.32 -6.01
C LYS A 217 2.64 11.71 -7.35
N TYR A 218 1.72 10.98 -7.99
CA TYR A 218 1.97 10.29 -9.27
C TYR A 218 1.58 11.17 -10.45
N ASN A 219 2.45 11.21 -11.49
CA ASN A 219 2.25 12.05 -12.66
C ASN A 219 1.32 11.41 -13.69
N ASN A 220 1.33 10.08 -13.79
CA ASN A 220 0.60 9.31 -14.80
C ASN A 220 -0.51 8.44 -14.18
N LEU A 221 -1.09 8.88 -13.05
CA LEU A 221 -2.15 8.12 -12.38
C LEU A 221 -3.30 7.82 -13.35
N PRO A 222 -3.70 6.55 -13.55
CA PRO A 222 -4.85 6.19 -14.38
C PRO A 222 -6.11 6.92 -13.94
N GLU A 223 -6.92 7.41 -14.89
CA GLU A 223 -8.17 8.13 -14.60
C GLU A 223 -9.15 7.34 -13.71
N SER A 224 -9.09 6.01 -13.79
CA SER A 224 -9.89 5.11 -12.96
C SER A 224 -9.58 5.21 -11.47
N LEU A 225 -8.34 5.60 -11.13
CA LEU A 225 -7.84 5.75 -9.75
C LEU A 225 -7.84 7.20 -9.28
N ALA A 226 -7.93 8.17 -10.20
CA ALA A 226 -8.02 9.57 -9.83
C ALA A 226 -9.24 9.81 -8.95
N LYS A 227 -9.03 10.46 -7.78
CA LYS A 227 -10.13 10.89 -6.90
C LYS A 227 -11.10 11.73 -7.75
N LYS A 228 -12.24 11.16 -8.14
CA LYS A 228 -13.27 11.94 -8.79
C LYS A 228 -13.75 12.95 -7.76
N GLU A 229 -13.81 14.23 -8.11
CA GLU A 229 -14.39 15.33 -7.29
C GLU A 229 -15.87 15.10 -6.86
N LYS A 230 -16.38 13.89 -7.05
CA LYS A 230 -17.73 13.47 -6.67
C LYS A 230 -18.00 13.55 -5.18
N THR A 231 -16.98 13.44 -4.33
CA THR A 231 -17.18 13.48 -2.87
C THR A 231 -17.68 14.86 -2.43
N LYS A 232 -17.15 15.97 -2.98
CA LYS A 232 -17.65 17.32 -2.69
C LYS A 232 -19.10 17.51 -3.17
N GLY A 233 -19.45 16.97 -4.33
CA GLY A 233 -20.81 17.04 -4.87
C GLY A 233 -21.82 16.24 -4.03
N ILE A 234 -21.44 15.04 -3.58
CA ILE A 234 -22.31 14.18 -2.73
C ILE A 234 -22.45 14.78 -1.33
N VAL A 235 -21.35 15.25 -0.73
CA VAL A 235 -21.39 15.92 0.59
C VAL A 235 -22.26 17.17 0.51
N ASN A 236 -22.10 18.01 -0.50
CA ASN A 236 -22.94 19.20 -0.68
C ASN A 236 -24.40 18.86 -0.95
N ALA A 237 -24.69 17.82 -1.73
CA ALA A 237 -26.07 17.37 -1.97
C ALA A 237 -26.72 16.79 -0.70
N VAL A 238 -25.98 16.04 0.10
CA VAL A 238 -26.45 15.52 1.40
C VAL A 238 -26.65 16.67 2.40
N ILE A 239 -25.74 17.65 2.44
CA ILE A 239 -25.88 18.85 3.27
C ILE A 239 -27.14 19.63 2.87
N GLU A 240 -27.34 19.87 1.57
CA GLU A 240 -28.50 20.61 1.04
C GLU A 240 -29.85 19.86 1.33
N GLU A 241 -29.84 18.53 1.28
CA GLU A 241 -30.98 17.70 1.63
C GLU A 241 -31.29 17.71 3.15
N LEU A 242 -30.26 17.73 3.99
CA LEU A 242 -30.39 17.86 5.44
C LEU A 242 -30.85 19.28 5.85
N GLU A 243 -30.36 20.32 5.19
CA GLU A 243 -30.77 21.72 5.41
C GLU A 243 -32.28 21.95 5.06
N ASN A 244 -32.77 21.25 4.06
CA ASN A 244 -34.19 21.35 3.64
C ASN A 244 -35.14 20.59 4.57
N ARG A 245 -34.67 19.77 5.47
CA ARG A 245 -35.53 18.87 6.29
C ARG A 245 -35.86 19.39 7.69
N ASN A 246 -35.15 20.38 8.24
CA ASN A 246 -35.29 20.66 9.68
C ASN A 246 -35.31 22.16 10.06
N GLY A 247 -36.06 22.48 11.15
CA GLY A 247 -36.24 23.85 11.68
C GLY A 247 -35.03 24.38 12.50
N GLU A 248 -35.10 25.63 12.98
CA GLU A 248 -34.00 26.43 13.50
C GLU A 248 -33.14 25.79 14.64
N SER A 249 -33.71 24.92 15.46
CA SER A 249 -32.94 24.23 16.53
C SER A 249 -32.02 23.12 16.01
N GLU A 250 -32.34 22.55 14.86
CA GLU A 250 -31.55 21.53 14.17
C GLU A 250 -30.43 22.17 13.33
N LYS A 251 -30.59 23.42 12.88
CA LYS A 251 -29.55 24.15 12.14
C LYS A 251 -28.26 24.34 12.97
N GLN A 252 -28.37 24.62 14.26
CA GLN A 252 -27.19 24.76 15.15
C GLN A 252 -26.46 23.42 15.37
N ARG A 253 -27.22 22.33 15.40
CA ARG A 253 -26.66 20.98 15.53
C ARG A 253 -25.99 20.52 14.24
N ILE A 254 -26.59 20.82 13.08
CA ILE A 254 -26.03 20.57 11.76
C ILE A 254 -24.79 21.43 11.49
N GLU A 255 -24.73 22.67 11.98
CA GLU A 255 -23.55 23.52 11.85
C GLU A 255 -22.37 23.00 12.69
N ALA A 256 -22.64 22.46 13.87
CA ALA A 256 -21.61 21.82 14.69
C ALA A 256 -21.10 20.51 14.06
N GLU A 257 -22.00 19.74 13.46
CA GLU A 257 -21.66 18.49 12.73
C GLU A 257 -20.93 18.80 11.42
N LYS A 258 -21.30 19.86 10.70
CA LYS A 258 -20.57 20.39 9.53
C LYS A 258 -19.15 20.81 9.89
N ALA A 259 -18.98 21.51 11.01
CA ALA A 259 -17.66 21.94 11.48
C ALA A 259 -16.78 20.71 11.79
N GLY A 260 -17.34 19.65 12.41
CA GLY A 260 -16.65 18.40 12.65
C GLY A 260 -16.25 17.68 11.35
N ILE A 261 -17.18 17.53 10.42
CA ILE A 261 -16.94 16.90 9.10
C ILE A 261 -15.92 17.69 8.27
N LEU A 262 -16.00 19.04 8.30
CA LEU A 262 -15.03 19.91 7.62
C LEU A 262 -13.65 19.85 8.29
N GLU A 263 -13.59 19.73 9.61
CA GLU A 263 -12.34 19.59 10.36
C GLU A 263 -11.70 18.24 10.05
N ASP A 264 -12.48 17.18 10.01
CA ASP A 264 -12.04 15.84 9.58
C ASP A 264 -11.58 15.84 8.10
N LEU A 265 -12.32 16.49 7.19
CA LEU A 265 -11.93 16.64 5.78
C LEU A 265 -10.69 17.51 5.58
N TYR A 266 -10.45 18.51 6.44
CA TYR A 266 -9.23 19.32 6.41
C TYR A 266 -8.03 18.61 7.04
N GLN A 267 -8.24 17.74 8.04
CA GLN A 267 -7.18 16.88 8.60
C GLN A 267 -6.81 15.71 7.67
N TYR A 268 -7.76 15.20 6.91
CA TYR A 268 -7.57 14.01 6.05
C TYR A 268 -7.62 14.32 4.55
N GLY A 269 -7.74 15.58 4.14
CA GLY A 269 -7.91 16.03 2.75
C GLY A 269 -6.77 16.83 2.17
N THR A 270 -5.57 16.86 2.81
CA THR A 270 -4.37 17.56 2.30
C THR A 270 -3.23 16.59 2.08
#